data_e3efb61c10ec0d318af6f46e54540654
#
_entry.id   e3efb61c10ec0d318af6f46e54540654
#
_cell.length_a   1.000
_cell.length_b   1.000
_cell.length_c   1.000
_cell.angle_alpha   90.00
_cell.angle_beta   90.00
_cell.angle_gamma   90.00
#
_symmetry.space_group_name_H-M   'P 1'
#
loop_
_entity.id
_entity.type
_entity.pdbx_description
1 polymer ?
#
loop_
_entity_poly.entity_id
_entity_poly.type
_entity_poly.pdbx_seq_one_letter_code
_entity_poly.pdbx_strand_id
1 'polypeptide(L)'
;MEKTLKRNRGQHDSLSDKILRYRGVLLLIALPLLLITFLLFRSRSPSDSVDSLNRKFSPNFGSNKYAVIFDAGSSGSRVHVFCFDQNLDLVPIGNNLELFHQLKPGLSAYPTDPEAAANSIKPLLEKAEAVVPQPLRHNTPVRVGATAGLRQLEGDAPDRILQAVRDFLKTKSSLKSQPDWVTVLDGSQEGAYEWVTINYLLGNLGKEYSETVGVVDLGGGSVQMAYAISESDAQKAPKLSDPEDKYVQEMYLKGRKYYLYVHSYLHYGLLAARAEILKVTENSGNPCILAGYAGSYKYGGEIYPASPLPYGSNMKSCREVSIKALKVNESICTSMKCTFGGVWNGGGGDGQRNLFVASFFFDRAAEVGFINATAAPVAKVRPADFESAAQDACETGLEDAKSKYTSVSADNLPYLCMDLVYQFTLLVDGFGIDPQQEITLVKQVEYQNSFVEAAWPLGSALEVVS
;
A
#
# COMPACT_ATOMS: atom_id res chain seq x y z
N MET A 1 -15.70 -87.97 75.87
CA MET A 1 -15.77 -87.81 74.44
C MET A 1 -15.21 -86.41 74.15
N GLU A 2 -13.94 -86.35 73.83
CA GLU A 2 -13.19 -85.13 73.56
C GLU A 2 -13.32 -84.75 72.07
N LYS A 3 -13.68 -83.50 71.81
CA LYS A 3 -13.58 -82.93 70.47
C LYS A 3 -12.44 -81.87 70.47
N THR A 4 -11.35 -82.30 69.85
CA THR A 4 -10.16 -81.44 69.58
C THR A 4 -10.49 -80.38 68.60
N LEU A 5 -10.26 -79.09 69.00
CA LEU A 5 -10.28 -77.91 68.17
C LEU A 5 -8.92 -77.75 67.43
N LYS A 6 -8.92 -77.81 66.10
CA LYS A 6 -7.78 -77.46 65.29
C LYS A 6 -7.70 -75.99 65.08
N ARG A 7 -6.62 -75.39 65.54
CA ARG A 7 -6.24 -74.00 65.40
C ARG A 7 -5.63 -73.76 64.00
N ASN A 8 -6.33 -73.04 63.13
CA ASN A 8 -5.79 -72.66 61.85
C ASN A 8 -4.82 -71.43 62.06
N ARG A 9 -3.52 -71.66 61.76
CA ARG A 9 -2.52 -70.63 61.66
C ARG A 9 -2.65 -69.93 60.32
N GLY A 10 -3.07 -68.66 60.29
CA GLY A 10 -3.02 -67.82 59.08
C GLY A 10 -1.57 -67.62 58.71
N GLN A 11 -1.22 -68.04 57.53
CA GLN A 11 0.05 -67.80 56.88
C GLN A 11 0.08 -66.31 56.38
N HIS A 12 0.92 -65.47 57.01
CA HIS A 12 1.19 -64.14 56.53
C HIS A 12 2.10 -64.26 55.30
N ASP A 13 1.54 -64.06 54.11
CA ASP A 13 2.32 -63.93 52.87
C ASP A 13 3.32 -62.78 53.00
N SER A 14 4.56 -63.05 52.71
CA SER A 14 5.64 -62.05 52.72
C SER A 14 5.40 -61.04 51.60
N LEU A 15 5.93 -59.82 51.78
CA LEU A 15 5.84 -58.75 50.76
C LEU A 15 6.39 -59.21 49.38
N SER A 16 7.41 -60.07 49.40
CA SER A 16 8.03 -60.71 48.24
C SER A 16 7.09 -61.62 47.48
N ASP A 17 6.25 -62.40 48.19
CA ASP A 17 5.28 -63.33 47.56
C ASP A 17 4.11 -62.55 46.92
N LYS A 18 3.71 -61.42 47.49
CA LYS A 18 2.74 -60.51 46.90
C LYS A 18 3.27 -59.83 45.64
N ILE A 19 4.53 -59.40 45.63
CA ILE A 19 5.18 -58.78 44.46
C ILE A 19 5.31 -59.82 43.34
N LEU A 20 5.69 -61.05 43.62
CA LEU A 20 5.80 -62.14 42.63
C LEU A 20 4.44 -62.51 42.01
N ARG A 21 3.37 -62.49 42.82
CA ARG A 21 1.99 -62.86 42.39
C ARG A 21 1.41 -61.78 41.50
N TYR A 22 1.74 -60.49 41.68
CA TYR A 22 1.24 -59.34 40.92
C TYR A 22 2.25 -58.80 39.93
N ARG A 23 3.39 -59.45 39.68
CA ARG A 23 4.48 -58.96 38.82
C ARG A 23 4.00 -58.57 37.41
N GLY A 24 3.00 -59.33 36.86
CA GLY A 24 2.42 -59.00 35.53
C GLY A 24 1.61 -57.72 35.50
N VAL A 25 0.85 -57.45 36.58
CA VAL A 25 0.07 -56.25 36.74
C VAL A 25 0.96 -55.03 37.02
N LEU A 26 2.00 -55.25 37.84
CA LEU A 26 3.00 -54.19 38.14
C LEU A 26 3.81 -53.79 36.91
N LEU A 27 4.17 -54.76 36.05
CA LEU A 27 4.84 -54.47 34.77
C LEU A 27 3.92 -53.76 33.76
N LEU A 28 2.63 -54.09 33.70
CA LEU A 28 1.63 -53.46 32.85
C LEU A 28 1.38 -51.97 33.22
N ILE A 29 1.58 -51.61 34.49
CA ILE A 29 1.42 -50.25 34.99
C ILE A 29 2.76 -49.48 34.96
N ALA A 30 3.87 -50.13 35.32
CA ALA A 30 5.19 -49.52 35.41
C ALA A 30 5.78 -49.18 34.03
N LEU A 31 5.54 -50.02 33.00
CA LEU A 31 6.06 -49.78 31.66
C LEU A 31 5.44 -48.54 30.96
N PRO A 32 4.11 -48.32 30.95
CA PRO A 32 3.54 -47.09 30.44
C PRO A 32 3.97 -45.82 31.24
N LEU A 33 4.04 -45.95 32.57
CA LEU A 33 4.49 -44.85 33.43
C LEU A 33 5.94 -44.46 33.14
N LEU A 34 6.84 -45.45 32.96
CA LEU A 34 8.22 -45.19 32.53
C LEU A 34 8.29 -44.59 31.12
N LEU A 35 7.43 -45.04 30.22
CA LEU A 35 7.37 -44.49 28.85
C LEU A 35 6.85 -43.05 28.86
N ILE A 36 5.85 -42.73 29.66
CA ILE A 36 5.32 -41.39 29.85
C ILE A 36 6.36 -40.47 30.52
N THR A 37 7.06 -40.96 31.57
CA THR A 37 8.15 -40.19 32.21
C THR A 37 9.31 -40.01 31.27
N PHE A 38 9.68 -41.02 30.46
CA PHE A 38 10.73 -40.90 29.45
C PHE A 38 10.36 -39.89 28.35
N LEU A 39 9.11 -39.90 27.88
CA LEU A 39 8.59 -38.94 26.91
C LEU A 39 8.53 -37.51 27.51
N LEU A 40 8.10 -37.41 28.76
CA LEU A 40 8.12 -36.10 29.50
C LEU A 40 9.53 -35.59 29.80
N PHE A 41 10.49 -36.49 30.06
CA PHE A 41 11.90 -36.11 30.21
C PHE A 41 12.59 -35.78 28.90
N ARG A 42 12.21 -36.46 27.79
CA ARG A 42 12.73 -36.16 26.46
C ARG A 42 12.14 -34.88 25.89
N SER A 43 10.95 -34.48 26.33
CA SER A 43 10.32 -33.19 25.99
C SER A 43 10.80 -32.03 26.88
N ARG A 44 11.60 -32.31 27.91
CA ARG A 44 12.25 -31.34 28.80
C ARG A 44 13.74 -31.45 28.70
N SER A 45 14.33 -31.08 27.56
CA SER A 45 15.70 -30.57 27.50
C SER A 45 15.69 -29.12 27.97
N PRO A 46 16.28 -28.78 29.11
CA PRO A 46 16.28 -27.40 29.61
C PRO A 46 17.08 -26.40 28.75
N SER A 47 17.85 -26.91 27.76
CA SER A 47 18.67 -26.06 26.89
C SER A 47 17.92 -25.45 25.71
N ASP A 48 16.85 -26.09 25.17
CA ASP A 48 16.19 -25.58 23.95
C ASP A 48 15.10 -24.54 24.23
N SER A 49 14.51 -24.53 25.44
CA SER A 49 13.44 -23.56 25.76
C SER A 49 13.97 -22.21 26.23
N VAL A 50 15.19 -22.16 26.83
CA VAL A 50 15.82 -20.90 27.24
C VAL A 50 16.52 -20.24 26.05
N ASP A 51 17.13 -21.02 25.14
CA ASP A 51 17.73 -20.50 23.91
C ASP A 51 16.67 -20.03 22.87
N SER A 52 15.50 -20.68 22.80
CA SER A 52 14.44 -20.22 21.90
C SER A 52 13.74 -18.95 22.41
N LEU A 53 13.65 -18.78 23.75
CA LEU A 53 13.17 -17.54 24.35
C LEU A 53 14.22 -16.42 24.28
N ASN A 54 15.50 -16.73 24.45
CA ASN A 54 16.58 -15.77 24.27
C ASN A 54 16.81 -15.42 22.78
N ARG A 55 16.57 -16.32 21.83
CA ARG A 55 16.56 -15.97 20.40
C ARG A 55 15.39 -15.08 20.02
N LYS A 56 14.24 -15.14 20.71
CA LYS A 56 13.12 -14.23 20.49
C LYS A 56 13.32 -12.86 21.14
N PHE A 57 14.28 -12.71 22.08
CA PHE A 57 14.50 -11.47 22.82
C PHE A 57 15.95 -10.97 22.82
N SER A 58 16.86 -11.60 22.09
CA SER A 58 18.15 -10.99 21.79
C SER A 58 17.97 -10.20 20.47
N PRO A 59 17.82 -8.88 20.51
CA PRO A 59 17.90 -8.11 19.28
C PRO A 59 19.33 -8.26 18.79
N ASN A 60 19.53 -9.02 17.72
CA ASN A 60 20.75 -8.99 16.94
C ASN A 60 20.84 -7.60 16.28
N PHE A 61 21.09 -6.56 17.08
CA PHE A 61 21.20 -5.17 16.62
C PHE A 61 22.29 -4.98 15.56
N GLY A 62 23.17 -5.98 15.36
CA GLY A 62 24.26 -5.90 14.39
C GLY A 62 23.94 -6.36 12.97
N SER A 63 22.78 -7.00 12.72
CA SER A 63 22.46 -7.57 11.40
C SER A 63 21.25 -6.93 10.73
N ASN A 64 20.39 -6.22 11.46
CA ASN A 64 19.20 -5.59 10.92
C ASN A 64 19.53 -4.27 10.23
N LYS A 65 18.92 -4.05 9.06
CA LYS A 65 19.04 -2.83 8.27
C LYS A 65 17.75 -2.02 8.40
N TYR A 66 17.87 -0.74 8.69
CA TYR A 66 16.74 0.19 8.71
C TYR A 66 16.75 1.04 7.45
N ALA A 67 15.58 1.46 7.00
CA ALA A 67 15.39 2.48 5.99
C ALA A 67 14.29 3.46 6.42
N VAL A 68 14.52 4.75 6.16
CA VAL A 68 13.56 5.83 6.40
C VAL A 68 13.20 6.44 5.07
N ILE A 69 11.94 6.41 4.70
CA ILE A 69 11.45 6.94 3.43
C ILE A 69 10.39 8.01 3.72
N PHE A 70 10.64 9.22 3.22
CA PHE A 70 9.66 10.29 3.21
C PHE A 70 8.94 10.28 1.86
N ASP A 71 7.63 10.17 1.89
CA ASP A 71 6.75 10.43 0.76
C ASP A 71 6.20 11.85 0.86
N ALA A 72 6.68 12.74 0.00
CA ALA A 72 6.21 14.11 -0.10
C ALA A 72 5.14 14.23 -1.19
N GLY A 73 3.95 13.74 -0.87
CA GLY A 73 2.80 13.72 -1.76
C GLY A 73 2.12 15.08 -1.96
N SER A 74 1.21 15.14 -2.94
CA SER A 74 0.42 16.34 -3.23
C SER A 74 -0.58 16.72 -2.12
N SER A 75 -1.01 15.75 -1.32
CA SER A 75 -2.01 15.93 -0.25
C SER A 75 -1.43 16.00 1.15
N GLY A 76 -0.13 15.70 1.32
CA GLY A 76 0.56 15.66 2.61
C GLY A 76 1.93 15.02 2.51
N SER A 77 2.71 15.13 3.59
CA SER A 77 4.00 14.45 3.75
C SER A 77 3.84 13.28 4.70
N ARG A 78 4.47 12.15 4.37
CA ARG A 78 4.45 10.92 5.16
C ARG A 78 5.86 10.47 5.46
N VAL A 79 6.06 9.75 6.56
CA VAL A 79 7.31 9.04 6.84
C VAL A 79 6.99 7.57 7.10
N HIS A 80 7.78 6.72 6.48
CA HIS A 80 7.77 5.27 6.62
C HIS A 80 9.13 4.83 7.15
N VAL A 81 9.14 3.99 8.17
CA VAL A 81 10.37 3.36 8.65
C VAL A 81 10.19 1.86 8.59
N PHE A 82 11.13 1.19 7.93
CA PHE A 82 11.16 -0.26 7.80
C PHE A 82 12.44 -0.81 8.43
N CYS A 83 12.34 -2.03 8.94
CA CYS A 83 13.46 -2.81 9.43
C CYS A 83 13.50 -4.14 8.69
N PHE A 84 14.70 -4.53 8.21
CA PHE A 84 14.92 -5.75 7.45
C PHE A 84 15.98 -6.61 8.11
N ASP A 85 15.84 -7.92 7.99
CA ASP A 85 16.88 -8.88 8.30
C ASP A 85 17.89 -9.02 7.14
N GLN A 86 18.80 -9.99 7.26
CA GLN A 86 19.83 -10.26 6.25
C GLN A 86 19.26 -10.79 4.92
N ASN A 87 18.06 -11.37 4.93
CA ASN A 87 17.37 -11.90 3.76
C ASN A 87 16.46 -10.86 3.10
N LEU A 88 16.45 -9.63 3.62
CA LEU A 88 15.53 -8.56 3.25
C LEU A 88 14.06 -8.89 3.58
N ASP A 89 13.81 -9.72 4.59
CA ASP A 89 12.49 -9.91 5.13
C ASP A 89 12.21 -8.83 6.20
N LEU A 90 10.98 -8.31 6.23
CA LEU A 90 10.56 -7.31 7.21
C LEU A 90 10.61 -7.87 8.63
N VAL A 91 11.16 -7.08 9.55
CA VAL A 91 11.26 -7.40 10.99
C VAL A 91 10.48 -6.36 11.80
N PRO A 92 9.82 -6.75 12.88
CA PRO A 92 9.03 -5.82 13.67
C PRO A 92 9.82 -4.65 14.25
N ILE A 93 9.23 -3.45 14.17
CA ILE A 93 9.59 -2.24 14.89
C ILE A 93 8.56 -2.07 16.01
N GLY A 94 8.89 -2.51 17.23
CA GLY A 94 7.88 -2.64 18.28
C GLY A 94 6.84 -3.72 17.95
N ASN A 95 5.58 -3.34 17.83
CA ASN A 95 4.48 -4.26 17.52
C ASN A 95 4.10 -4.31 16.03
N ASN A 96 4.69 -3.47 15.19
CA ASN A 96 4.33 -3.31 13.78
C ASN A 96 5.55 -3.58 12.88
N LEU A 97 5.31 -3.93 11.63
CA LEU A 97 6.37 -4.08 10.61
C LEU A 97 6.78 -2.75 9.97
N GLU A 98 6.01 -1.70 10.23
CA GLU A 98 6.19 -0.37 9.68
C GLU A 98 5.87 0.68 10.74
N LEU A 99 6.71 1.73 10.85
CA LEU A 99 6.29 3.00 11.44
C LEU A 99 5.74 3.88 10.33
N PHE A 100 4.49 4.30 10.46
CA PHE A 100 3.81 5.23 9.56
C PHE A 100 3.31 6.46 10.29
N HIS A 101 3.64 7.64 9.77
CA HIS A 101 3.03 8.91 10.22
C HIS A 101 2.84 9.86 9.05
N GLN A 102 1.75 10.61 9.08
CA GLN A 102 1.38 11.59 8.06
C GLN A 102 1.13 12.97 8.67
N LEU A 103 1.51 14.01 7.94
CA LEU A 103 1.20 15.42 8.23
C LEU A 103 0.63 16.08 6.97
N LYS A 104 -0.21 17.09 7.17
CA LYS A 104 -0.74 17.98 6.13
C LYS A 104 -0.37 19.41 6.47
N PRO A 105 -0.13 20.26 5.45
CA PRO A 105 -0.09 19.95 4.01
C PRO A 105 1.21 19.26 3.58
N GLY A 106 1.32 18.87 2.29
CA GLY A 106 2.56 18.40 1.66
C GLY A 106 3.53 19.54 1.32
N LEU A 107 4.76 19.18 0.89
CA LEU A 107 5.82 20.15 0.57
C LEU A 107 5.41 21.15 -0.53
N SER A 108 4.58 20.73 -1.49
CA SER A 108 4.10 21.58 -2.58
C SER A 108 3.21 22.76 -2.15
N ALA A 109 2.76 22.77 -0.89
CA ALA A 109 2.01 23.91 -0.34
C ALA A 109 2.90 25.11 -0.02
N TYR A 110 4.23 25.01 -0.13
CA TYR A 110 5.20 26.04 0.21
C TYR A 110 6.08 26.49 -0.99
N PRO A 111 5.50 26.83 -2.16
CA PRO A 111 6.28 27.09 -3.38
C PRO A 111 7.20 28.32 -3.25
N THR A 112 6.86 29.26 -2.38
CA THR A 112 7.60 30.50 -2.16
C THR A 112 8.42 30.50 -0.86
N ASP A 113 8.27 29.48 0.00
CA ASP A 113 8.98 29.38 1.29
C ASP A 113 9.60 27.98 1.45
N PRO A 114 10.74 27.69 0.80
CA PRO A 114 11.42 26.40 0.86
C PRO A 114 11.86 26.00 2.28
N GLU A 115 12.20 26.97 3.14
CA GLU A 115 12.60 26.68 4.51
C GLU A 115 11.41 26.21 5.35
N ALA A 116 10.24 26.82 5.19
CA ALA A 116 9.01 26.35 5.83
C ALA A 116 8.64 24.95 5.35
N ALA A 117 8.79 24.66 4.05
CA ALA A 117 8.61 23.33 3.50
C ALA A 117 9.51 22.30 4.20
N ALA A 118 10.82 22.56 4.28
CA ALA A 118 11.78 21.68 4.93
C ALA A 118 11.48 21.50 6.43
N ASN A 119 11.14 22.59 7.14
CA ASN A 119 10.80 22.53 8.56
C ASN A 119 9.48 21.79 8.82
N SER A 120 8.57 21.72 7.86
CA SER A 120 7.28 20.99 8.02
C SER A 120 7.46 19.49 8.25
N ILE A 121 8.55 18.89 7.75
CA ILE A 121 8.82 17.44 7.93
C ILE A 121 9.57 17.13 9.25
N LYS A 122 9.95 18.14 10.04
CA LYS A 122 10.69 17.93 11.29
C LYS A 122 9.99 16.96 12.25
N PRO A 123 8.68 17.06 12.53
CA PRO A 123 8.02 16.13 13.43
C PRO A 123 8.03 14.68 12.93
N LEU A 124 8.04 14.48 11.61
CA LEU A 124 8.16 13.17 10.99
C LEU A 124 9.57 12.60 11.17
N LEU A 125 10.61 13.42 10.99
CA LEU A 125 12.00 13.03 11.23
C LEU A 125 12.21 12.60 12.69
N GLU A 126 11.70 13.36 13.65
CA GLU A 126 11.78 13.04 15.07
C GLU A 126 11.12 11.69 15.40
N LYS A 127 9.98 11.39 14.77
CA LYS A 127 9.31 10.10 14.90
C LYS A 127 10.15 8.96 14.32
N ALA A 128 10.73 9.15 13.15
CA ALA A 128 11.58 8.15 12.51
C ALA A 128 12.84 7.86 13.35
N GLU A 129 13.53 8.90 13.81
CA GLU A 129 14.72 8.74 14.63
C GLU A 129 14.43 8.09 16.00
N ALA A 130 13.24 8.29 16.55
CA ALA A 130 12.85 7.68 17.82
C ALA A 130 12.81 6.15 17.78
N VAL A 131 12.52 5.54 16.61
CA VAL A 131 12.43 4.09 16.47
C VAL A 131 13.69 3.44 15.90
N VAL A 132 14.56 4.22 15.24
CA VAL A 132 15.85 3.72 14.77
C VAL A 132 16.86 3.72 15.93
N PRO A 133 17.45 2.57 16.31
CA PRO A 133 18.43 2.50 17.37
C PRO A 133 19.61 3.46 17.14
N GLN A 134 19.97 4.23 18.14
CA GLN A 134 20.99 5.29 18.03
C GLN A 134 22.31 4.82 17.37
N PRO A 135 22.87 3.63 17.68
CA PRO A 135 24.10 3.15 17.04
C PRO A 135 23.95 2.86 15.54
N LEU A 136 22.72 2.64 15.04
CA LEU A 136 22.45 2.31 13.64
C LEU A 136 22.10 3.54 12.78
N ARG A 137 21.75 4.68 13.39
CA ARG A 137 21.27 5.86 12.68
C ARG A 137 22.22 6.34 11.59
N HIS A 138 23.51 6.41 11.87
CA HIS A 138 24.52 6.90 10.90
C HIS A 138 24.68 5.98 9.65
N ASN A 139 24.21 4.73 9.73
CA ASN A 139 24.19 3.77 8.63
C ASN A 139 22.79 3.60 8.02
N THR A 140 21.75 4.15 8.66
CA THR A 140 20.35 4.06 8.18
C THR A 140 20.10 5.07 7.10
N PRO A 141 19.83 4.67 5.84
CA PRO A 141 19.52 5.59 4.77
C PRO A 141 18.20 6.32 5.04
N VAL A 142 18.19 7.63 4.72
CA VAL A 142 16.98 8.43 4.62
C VAL A 142 16.81 8.92 3.19
N ARG A 143 15.66 8.56 2.57
CA ARG A 143 15.24 9.04 1.24
C ARG A 143 14.04 9.97 1.36
N VAL A 144 13.97 10.96 0.48
CA VAL A 144 12.79 11.81 0.30
C VAL A 144 12.40 11.77 -1.16
N GLY A 145 11.28 11.11 -1.45
CA GLY A 145 10.66 11.10 -2.76
C GLY A 145 9.51 12.11 -2.80
N ALA A 146 9.66 13.17 -3.56
CA ALA A 146 8.57 14.08 -3.83
C ALA A 146 7.84 13.63 -5.10
N THR A 147 6.52 13.48 -5.01
CA THR A 147 5.71 12.93 -6.11
C THR A 147 5.01 14.02 -6.92
N ALA A 148 3.85 13.75 -7.47
CA ALA A 148 3.12 14.66 -8.36
C ALA A 148 2.94 16.09 -7.82
N GLY A 149 2.90 16.29 -6.50
CA GLY A 149 2.77 17.61 -5.91
C GLY A 149 3.90 18.55 -6.30
N LEU A 150 5.16 18.10 -6.28
CA LEU A 150 6.31 18.89 -6.70
C LEU A 150 6.46 18.89 -8.24
N ARG A 151 6.13 17.78 -8.92
CA ARG A 151 6.16 17.74 -10.40
C ARG A 151 5.27 18.77 -11.08
N GLN A 152 4.25 19.29 -10.38
CA GLN A 152 3.29 20.26 -10.90
C GLN A 152 3.65 21.71 -10.54
N LEU A 153 4.67 21.95 -9.72
CA LEU A 153 5.12 23.31 -9.42
C LEU A 153 5.92 23.89 -10.59
N GLU A 154 5.73 25.17 -10.84
CA GLU A 154 6.39 25.89 -11.92
C GLU A 154 7.79 26.38 -11.53
N GLY A 155 8.63 26.59 -12.53
CA GLY A 155 9.95 27.21 -12.41
C GLY A 155 10.91 26.38 -11.55
N ASP A 156 11.67 27.08 -10.70
CA ASP A 156 12.70 26.50 -9.83
C ASP A 156 12.20 26.12 -8.42
N ALA A 157 10.90 26.26 -8.16
CA ALA A 157 10.33 26.02 -6.85
C ALA A 157 10.58 24.58 -6.35
N PRO A 158 10.43 23.51 -7.16
CA PRO A 158 10.78 22.16 -6.74
C PRO A 158 12.23 22.02 -6.28
N ASP A 159 13.17 22.56 -7.07
CA ASP A 159 14.61 22.46 -6.77
C ASP A 159 14.98 23.20 -5.48
N ARG A 160 14.41 24.39 -5.26
CA ARG A 160 14.62 25.16 -4.03
C ARG A 160 14.07 24.44 -2.80
N ILE A 161 12.88 23.84 -2.91
CA ILE A 161 12.29 23.04 -1.82
C ILE A 161 13.17 21.83 -1.52
N LEU A 162 13.57 21.07 -2.53
CA LEU A 162 14.43 19.91 -2.33
C LEU A 162 15.80 20.29 -1.80
N GLN A 163 16.37 21.42 -2.21
CA GLN A 163 17.62 21.90 -1.65
C GLN A 163 17.48 22.24 -0.17
N ALA A 164 16.43 22.94 0.23
CA ALA A 164 16.15 23.21 1.64
C ALA A 164 15.97 21.93 2.47
N VAL A 165 15.32 20.90 1.91
CA VAL A 165 15.19 19.58 2.56
C VAL A 165 16.55 18.89 2.69
N ARG A 166 17.43 18.95 1.67
CA ARG A 166 18.81 18.41 1.76
C ARG A 166 19.59 19.08 2.90
N ASP A 167 19.56 20.41 2.97
CA ASP A 167 20.24 21.19 4.00
C ASP A 167 19.67 20.92 5.40
N PHE A 168 18.36 20.77 5.49
CA PHE A 168 17.66 20.37 6.72
C PHE A 168 18.11 18.99 7.19
N LEU A 169 18.07 17.96 6.34
CA LEU A 169 18.52 16.61 6.71
C LEU A 169 19.99 16.60 7.10
N LYS A 170 20.86 17.29 6.36
CA LYS A 170 22.29 17.37 6.67
C LYS A 170 22.56 18.00 8.04
N THR A 171 21.76 18.97 8.48
CA THR A 171 22.01 19.73 9.70
C THR A 171 21.22 19.24 10.92
N LYS A 172 20.08 18.59 10.70
CA LYS A 172 19.12 18.22 11.76
C LYS A 172 18.96 16.71 11.94
N SER A 173 19.37 15.89 10.96
CA SER A 173 19.23 14.45 11.04
C SER A 173 20.51 13.75 11.47
N SER A 174 20.37 12.69 12.28
CA SER A 174 21.45 11.72 12.60
C SER A 174 21.50 10.53 11.63
N LEU A 175 20.56 10.47 10.67
CA LEU A 175 20.47 9.43 9.65
C LEU A 175 21.44 9.68 8.49
N LYS A 176 21.74 8.64 7.72
CA LYS A 176 22.57 8.73 6.51
C LYS A 176 21.77 9.35 5.37
N SER A 177 22.11 10.59 5.02
CA SER A 177 21.51 11.31 3.88
C SER A 177 22.53 11.48 2.75
N GLN A 178 22.07 11.39 1.49
CA GLN A 178 22.85 11.72 0.29
C GLN A 178 22.03 12.69 -0.58
N PRO A 179 22.67 13.61 -1.32
CA PRO A 179 21.94 14.61 -2.12
C PRO A 179 21.01 14.03 -3.17
N ASP A 180 21.40 12.92 -3.79
CA ASP A 180 20.64 12.16 -4.81
C ASP A 180 19.48 11.34 -4.24
N TRP A 181 19.40 11.19 -2.92
CA TRP A 181 18.28 10.55 -2.24
C TRP A 181 17.14 11.50 -1.89
N VAL A 182 17.31 12.78 -2.14
CA VAL A 182 16.28 13.82 -1.98
C VAL A 182 15.94 14.36 -3.37
N THR A 183 14.90 13.82 -3.96
CA THR A 183 14.59 14.05 -5.37
C THR A 183 13.10 14.12 -5.64
N VAL A 184 12.73 14.70 -6.77
CA VAL A 184 11.42 14.44 -7.35
C VAL A 184 11.43 13.02 -7.90
N LEU A 185 10.61 12.16 -7.33
CA LEU A 185 10.45 10.80 -7.81
C LEU A 185 9.74 10.82 -9.16
N ASP A 186 10.34 10.18 -10.15
CA ASP A 186 9.68 9.99 -11.42
C ASP A 186 8.41 9.14 -11.25
N GLY A 187 7.35 9.45 -12.01
CA GLY A 187 6.08 8.75 -11.84
C GLY A 187 6.14 7.29 -12.22
N SER A 188 7.04 6.91 -13.13
CA SER A 188 7.27 5.50 -13.48
C SER A 188 8.03 4.77 -12.36
N GLN A 189 8.94 5.45 -11.67
CA GLN A 189 9.58 4.88 -10.47
C GLN A 189 8.57 4.71 -9.33
N GLU A 190 7.67 5.70 -9.13
CA GLU A 190 6.58 5.62 -8.15
C GLU A 190 5.75 4.35 -8.37
N GLY A 191 5.23 4.15 -9.58
CA GLY A 191 4.46 2.95 -9.94
C GLY A 191 5.26 1.64 -9.86
N ALA A 192 6.54 1.66 -10.25
CA ALA A 192 7.41 0.49 -10.16
C ALA A 192 7.66 0.08 -8.71
N TYR A 193 7.95 1.01 -7.81
CA TYR A 193 8.14 0.71 -6.40
C TYR A 193 6.85 0.22 -5.73
N GLU A 194 5.69 0.75 -6.09
CA GLU A 194 4.43 0.25 -5.56
C GLU A 194 4.15 -1.18 -6.04
N TRP A 195 4.41 -1.49 -7.31
CA TRP A 195 4.34 -2.86 -7.81
C TRP A 195 5.28 -3.79 -7.03
N VAL A 196 6.52 -3.36 -6.77
CA VAL A 196 7.48 -4.13 -5.94
C VAL A 196 6.92 -4.33 -4.53
N THR A 197 6.41 -3.27 -3.90
CA THR A 197 5.81 -3.33 -2.56
C THR A 197 4.73 -4.41 -2.46
N ILE A 198 3.71 -4.33 -3.31
CA ILE A 198 2.56 -5.22 -3.24
C ILE A 198 2.98 -6.66 -3.54
N ASN A 199 3.80 -6.89 -4.58
CA ASN A 199 4.26 -8.24 -4.93
C ASN A 199 5.27 -8.82 -3.91
N TYR A 200 6.05 -7.98 -3.22
CA TYR A 200 6.88 -8.40 -2.09
C TYR A 200 6.01 -8.87 -0.93
N LEU A 201 5.04 -8.09 -0.51
CA LEU A 201 4.15 -8.41 0.61
C LEU A 201 3.30 -9.65 0.34
N LEU A 202 2.86 -9.86 -0.91
CA LEU A 202 2.14 -11.07 -1.33
C LEU A 202 3.04 -12.29 -1.54
N GLY A 203 4.36 -12.14 -1.43
CA GLY A 203 5.30 -13.25 -1.67
C GLY A 203 5.36 -13.70 -3.13
N ASN A 204 5.10 -12.81 -4.09
CA ASN A 204 5.09 -13.10 -5.53
C ASN A 204 6.45 -12.86 -6.20
N LEU A 205 7.34 -12.05 -5.58
CA LEU A 205 8.67 -11.80 -6.14
C LEU A 205 9.50 -13.09 -6.17
N GLY A 206 10.13 -13.36 -7.31
CA GLY A 206 10.84 -14.61 -7.61
C GLY A 206 9.99 -15.65 -8.36
N LYS A 207 8.66 -15.47 -8.45
CA LYS A 207 7.75 -16.33 -9.24
C LYS A 207 7.70 -15.91 -10.71
N GLU A 208 6.96 -16.65 -11.54
CA GLU A 208 6.68 -16.24 -12.92
C GLU A 208 5.90 -14.91 -12.96
N TYR A 209 6.13 -14.11 -14.01
CA TYR A 209 5.45 -12.81 -14.16
C TYR A 209 3.92 -12.94 -14.16
N SER A 210 3.40 -14.06 -14.68
CA SER A 210 1.96 -14.37 -14.71
C SER A 210 1.35 -14.64 -13.33
N GLU A 211 2.18 -14.90 -12.31
CA GLU A 211 1.77 -15.09 -10.92
C GLU A 211 1.85 -13.79 -10.11
N THR A 212 2.35 -12.71 -10.71
CA THR A 212 2.38 -11.39 -10.08
C THR A 212 1.05 -10.67 -10.26
N VAL A 213 0.84 -9.64 -9.45
CA VAL A 213 -0.35 -8.78 -9.58
C VAL A 213 0.03 -7.46 -10.24
N GLY A 214 -0.91 -6.88 -10.98
CA GLY A 214 -0.79 -5.52 -11.49
C GLY A 214 -1.28 -4.51 -10.45
N VAL A 215 -0.86 -3.25 -10.60
CA VAL A 215 -1.18 -2.16 -9.68
C VAL A 215 -1.72 -0.96 -10.43
N VAL A 216 -2.75 -0.34 -9.88
CA VAL A 216 -3.26 0.97 -10.29
C VAL A 216 -3.33 1.85 -9.03
N ASP A 217 -2.50 2.89 -8.97
CA ASP A 217 -2.47 3.85 -7.87
C ASP A 217 -3.11 5.16 -8.29
N LEU A 218 -4.24 5.54 -7.70
CA LEU A 218 -4.89 6.82 -7.93
C LEU A 218 -4.50 7.81 -6.83
N GLY A 219 -3.38 8.49 -7.03
CA GLY A 219 -2.96 9.58 -6.16
C GLY A 219 -3.75 10.87 -6.36
N GLY A 220 -3.30 11.96 -5.72
CA GLY A 220 -3.95 13.28 -5.85
C GLY A 220 -3.65 13.97 -7.17
N GLY A 221 -2.40 13.93 -7.64
CA GLY A 221 -1.94 14.65 -8.83
C GLY A 221 -1.68 13.77 -10.04
N SER A 222 -1.48 12.47 -9.85
CA SER A 222 -1.22 11.50 -10.92
C SER A 222 -1.88 10.17 -10.63
N VAL A 223 -2.00 9.33 -11.64
CA VAL A 223 -2.35 7.93 -11.51
C VAL A 223 -1.27 7.09 -12.18
N GLN A 224 -0.84 6.01 -11.52
CA GLN A 224 0.14 5.06 -12.04
C GLN A 224 -0.53 3.75 -12.38
N MET A 225 -0.05 3.11 -13.46
CA MET A 225 -0.37 1.72 -13.78
C MET A 225 0.92 0.95 -13.99
N ALA A 226 1.09 -0.17 -13.28
CA ALA A 226 2.27 -1.00 -13.38
C ALA A 226 1.89 -2.49 -13.31
N TYR A 227 2.45 -3.30 -14.23
CA TYR A 227 2.32 -4.76 -14.21
C TYR A 227 3.40 -5.45 -15.03
N ALA A 228 3.76 -6.67 -14.65
CA ALA A 228 4.76 -7.44 -15.37
C ALA A 228 4.19 -7.99 -16.68
N ILE A 229 5.01 -7.93 -17.73
CA ILE A 229 4.68 -8.39 -19.09
C ILE A 229 5.66 -9.46 -19.55
N SER A 230 5.31 -10.17 -20.63
CA SER A 230 6.21 -11.12 -21.26
C SER A 230 7.39 -10.40 -21.92
N GLU A 231 8.54 -11.09 -22.04
CA GLU A 231 9.68 -10.57 -22.80
C GLU A 231 9.30 -10.23 -24.26
N SER A 232 8.44 -11.06 -24.87
CA SER A 232 7.97 -10.82 -26.24
C SER A 232 7.14 -9.53 -26.38
N ASP A 233 6.39 -9.14 -25.37
CA ASP A 233 5.62 -7.89 -25.37
C ASP A 233 6.51 -6.70 -25.04
N ALA A 234 7.49 -6.88 -24.15
CA ALA A 234 8.51 -5.87 -23.87
C ALA A 234 9.31 -5.49 -25.13
N GLN A 235 9.64 -6.47 -25.98
CA GLN A 235 10.34 -6.23 -27.25
C GLN A 235 9.48 -5.48 -28.29
N LYS A 236 8.14 -5.51 -28.15
CA LYS A 236 7.19 -4.78 -29.03
C LYS A 236 6.87 -3.39 -28.52
N ALA A 237 7.38 -3.01 -27.32
CA ALA A 237 7.10 -1.70 -26.74
C ALA A 237 7.47 -0.56 -27.69
N PRO A 238 6.61 0.45 -27.87
CA PRO A 238 6.93 1.60 -28.69
C PRO A 238 8.17 2.33 -28.16
N LYS A 239 9.03 2.80 -29.06
CA LYS A 239 10.13 3.68 -28.71
C LYS A 239 9.61 5.10 -28.59
N LEU A 240 9.83 5.72 -27.46
CA LEU A 240 9.53 7.13 -27.23
C LEU A 240 10.62 8.03 -27.79
N SER A 241 10.26 9.29 -28.04
CA SER A 241 11.20 10.30 -28.58
C SER A 241 12.32 10.63 -27.60
N ASP A 242 12.03 10.57 -26.31
CA ASP A 242 13.02 10.68 -25.24
C ASP A 242 13.54 9.29 -24.89
N PRO A 243 14.85 9.03 -25.04
CA PRO A 243 15.42 7.73 -24.69
C PRO A 243 15.45 7.41 -23.19
N GLU A 244 15.27 8.43 -22.34
CA GLU A 244 15.15 8.24 -20.89
C GLU A 244 13.72 7.85 -20.49
N ASP A 245 12.73 8.24 -21.28
CA ASP A 245 11.33 7.86 -21.08
C ASP A 245 11.07 6.48 -21.69
N LYS A 246 10.60 5.52 -20.90
CA LYS A 246 10.40 4.14 -21.33
C LYS A 246 9.10 3.59 -20.73
N TYR A 247 8.33 2.90 -21.58
CA TYR A 247 7.18 2.15 -21.10
C TYR A 247 7.52 0.88 -20.32
N VAL A 248 8.74 0.36 -20.49
CA VAL A 248 9.16 -0.92 -19.90
C VAL A 248 10.45 -0.73 -19.11
N GLN A 249 10.42 -1.11 -17.86
CA GLN A 249 11.58 -1.19 -16.98
C GLN A 249 12.00 -2.65 -16.79
N GLU A 250 13.29 -2.91 -16.85
CA GLU A 250 13.85 -4.22 -16.50
C GLU A 250 14.25 -4.22 -15.04
N MET A 251 13.74 -5.19 -14.29
CA MET A 251 14.03 -5.35 -12.85
C MET A 251 14.52 -6.77 -12.58
N TYR A 252 15.51 -6.89 -11.70
CA TYR A 252 16.00 -8.18 -11.24
C TYR A 252 15.71 -8.34 -9.74
N LEU A 253 14.73 -9.18 -9.40
CA LEU A 253 14.20 -9.29 -8.04
C LEU A 253 14.13 -10.77 -7.61
N LYS A 254 14.66 -11.08 -6.43
CA LYS A 254 14.72 -12.45 -5.86
C LYS A 254 15.17 -13.51 -6.90
N GLY A 255 16.23 -13.22 -7.66
CA GLY A 255 16.83 -14.13 -8.63
C GLY A 255 16.09 -14.23 -9.97
N ARG A 256 15.06 -13.42 -10.21
CA ARG A 256 14.28 -13.43 -11.46
C ARG A 256 14.28 -12.05 -12.13
N LYS A 257 14.35 -12.06 -13.46
CA LYS A 257 14.18 -10.87 -14.31
C LYS A 257 12.71 -10.66 -14.61
N TYR A 258 12.23 -9.42 -14.43
CA TYR A 258 10.91 -8.95 -14.80
C TYR A 258 11.02 -7.84 -15.84
N TYR A 259 10.11 -7.85 -16.80
CA TYR A 259 9.83 -6.74 -17.69
C TYR A 259 8.55 -6.07 -17.18
N LEU A 260 8.69 -4.89 -16.59
CA LEU A 260 7.59 -4.18 -15.96
C LEU A 260 7.10 -3.09 -16.91
N TYR A 261 5.88 -3.25 -17.44
CA TYR A 261 5.17 -2.11 -17.99
C TYR A 261 4.82 -1.17 -16.85
N VAL A 262 5.16 0.10 -16.99
CA VAL A 262 4.80 1.13 -16.04
C VAL A 262 4.60 2.46 -16.75
N HIS A 263 3.51 3.15 -16.41
CA HIS A 263 3.26 4.51 -16.90
C HIS A 263 2.56 5.34 -15.82
N SER A 264 2.95 6.61 -15.73
CA SER A 264 2.36 7.59 -14.84
C SER A 264 1.66 8.67 -15.66
N TYR A 265 0.39 8.89 -15.37
CA TYR A 265 -0.45 9.88 -16.00
C TYR A 265 -0.54 11.11 -15.09
N LEU A 266 0.37 12.07 -15.29
CA LEU A 266 0.39 13.33 -14.57
C LEU A 266 -0.84 14.16 -14.94
N HIS A 267 -1.44 14.87 -13.98
CA HIS A 267 -2.70 15.60 -14.07
C HIS A 267 -3.98 14.73 -14.07
N TYR A 268 -3.83 13.40 -13.93
CA TYR A 268 -4.96 12.47 -13.90
C TYR A 268 -5.17 11.80 -12.53
N GLY A 269 -4.48 12.25 -11.47
CA GLY A 269 -4.85 11.93 -10.09
C GLY A 269 -6.19 12.58 -9.71
N LEU A 270 -6.85 12.07 -8.68
CA LEU A 270 -8.23 12.46 -8.36
C LEU A 270 -8.42 13.96 -8.16
N LEU A 271 -7.48 14.61 -7.44
CA LEU A 271 -7.60 16.04 -7.16
C LEU A 271 -7.28 16.91 -8.39
N ALA A 272 -6.33 16.48 -9.22
CA ALA A 272 -6.03 17.13 -10.50
C ALA A 272 -7.17 16.94 -11.49
N ALA A 273 -7.75 15.76 -11.57
CA ALA A 273 -8.87 15.45 -12.45
C ALA A 273 -10.12 16.33 -12.17
N ARG A 274 -10.36 16.68 -10.90
CA ARG A 274 -11.42 17.64 -10.57
C ARG A 274 -11.23 18.98 -11.30
N ALA A 275 -9.99 19.50 -11.32
CA ALA A 275 -9.68 20.73 -12.04
C ALA A 275 -9.88 20.57 -13.55
N GLU A 276 -9.41 19.47 -14.15
CA GLU A 276 -9.56 19.21 -15.57
C GLU A 276 -11.04 19.03 -15.96
N ILE A 277 -11.85 18.35 -15.15
CA ILE A 277 -13.30 18.21 -15.35
C ILE A 277 -14.01 19.57 -15.27
N LEU A 278 -13.60 20.44 -14.34
CA LEU A 278 -14.17 21.78 -14.21
C LEU A 278 -13.82 22.69 -15.40
N LYS A 279 -12.62 22.55 -15.95
CA LYS A 279 -12.18 23.29 -17.17
C LYS A 279 -13.06 22.97 -18.39
N VAL A 280 -13.51 21.72 -18.54
CA VAL A 280 -14.32 21.28 -19.70
C VAL A 280 -15.65 22.03 -19.81
N THR A 281 -16.24 22.44 -18.68
CA THR A 281 -17.57 23.09 -18.65
C THR A 281 -17.51 24.61 -18.46
N GLU A 282 -16.32 25.12 -18.15
CA GLU A 282 -16.10 26.57 -17.91
C GLU A 282 -17.14 27.17 -16.94
N ASN A 283 -17.87 28.23 -17.37
CA ASN A 283 -18.83 28.97 -16.54
C ASN A 283 -20.29 28.51 -16.70
N SER A 284 -20.56 27.44 -17.43
CA SER A 284 -21.95 27.00 -17.75
C SER A 284 -22.63 26.14 -16.67
N GLY A 285 -21.93 25.91 -15.55
CA GLY A 285 -22.30 24.89 -14.55
C GLY A 285 -21.76 23.51 -14.90
N ASN A 286 -21.55 22.67 -13.90
CA ASN A 286 -20.91 21.36 -14.08
C ASN A 286 -21.87 20.23 -13.63
N PRO A 287 -22.11 19.22 -14.48
CA PRO A 287 -23.01 18.11 -14.16
C PRO A 287 -22.47 17.14 -13.09
N CYS A 288 -21.23 17.33 -12.64
CA CYS A 288 -20.58 16.50 -11.62
C CYS A 288 -20.66 17.11 -10.22
N ILE A 289 -21.11 18.36 -10.08
CA ILE A 289 -21.19 19.07 -8.80
C ILE A 289 -22.58 18.83 -8.19
N LEU A 290 -22.59 18.48 -6.89
CA LEU A 290 -23.86 18.22 -6.17
C LEU A 290 -24.78 19.45 -6.15
N ALA A 291 -26.07 19.22 -6.37
CA ALA A 291 -27.08 20.25 -6.27
C ALA A 291 -27.03 20.96 -4.90
N GLY A 292 -27.13 22.29 -4.90
CA GLY A 292 -27.06 23.10 -3.70
C GLY A 292 -25.65 23.60 -3.31
N TYR A 293 -24.61 23.19 -4.01
CA TYR A 293 -23.28 23.77 -3.86
C TYR A 293 -23.09 24.97 -4.77
N ALA A 294 -22.47 26.01 -4.26
CA ALA A 294 -21.99 27.14 -5.06
C ALA A 294 -20.67 27.62 -4.46
N GLY A 295 -19.58 27.39 -5.19
CA GLY A 295 -18.27 27.70 -4.69
C GLY A 295 -17.18 27.63 -5.75
N SER A 296 -15.98 27.37 -5.31
CA SER A 296 -14.81 27.21 -6.17
C SER A 296 -13.93 26.08 -5.68
N TYR A 297 -13.21 25.46 -6.60
CA TYR A 297 -12.18 24.47 -6.34
C TYR A 297 -10.80 25.08 -6.52
N LYS A 298 -9.90 24.86 -5.57
CA LYS A 298 -8.52 25.36 -5.63
C LYS A 298 -7.58 24.19 -5.87
N TYR A 299 -6.79 24.26 -6.93
CA TYR A 299 -5.79 23.27 -7.23
C TYR A 299 -4.62 23.85 -8.03
N GLY A 300 -3.38 23.47 -7.69
CA GLY A 300 -2.18 23.95 -8.40
C GLY A 300 -1.97 25.46 -8.38
N GLY A 301 -2.49 26.18 -7.37
CA GLY A 301 -2.45 27.64 -7.28
C GLY A 301 -3.57 28.35 -8.03
N GLU A 302 -4.36 27.65 -8.83
CA GLU A 302 -5.50 28.19 -9.61
C GLU A 302 -6.84 27.97 -8.90
N ILE A 303 -7.84 28.77 -9.31
CA ILE A 303 -9.20 28.72 -8.77
C ILE A 303 -10.17 28.43 -9.93
N TYR A 304 -10.94 27.36 -9.79
CA TYR A 304 -11.92 26.91 -10.76
C TYR A 304 -13.33 27.14 -10.23
N PRO A 305 -14.25 27.78 -10.99
CA PRO A 305 -15.65 27.86 -10.62
C PRO A 305 -16.24 26.45 -10.46
N ALA A 306 -16.93 26.21 -9.36
CA ALA A 306 -17.56 24.92 -9.08
C ALA A 306 -19.00 25.16 -8.66
N SER A 307 -19.90 25.09 -9.63
CA SER A 307 -21.35 25.23 -9.44
C SER A 307 -22.07 24.13 -10.24
N PRO A 308 -23.18 23.59 -9.72
CA PRO A 308 -23.97 22.60 -10.45
C PRO A 308 -24.70 23.21 -11.64
N LEU A 309 -25.19 22.35 -12.51
CA LEU A 309 -26.23 22.74 -13.47
C LEU A 309 -27.56 23.10 -12.74
N PRO A 310 -28.48 23.84 -13.39
CA PRO A 310 -29.74 24.23 -12.73
C PRO A 310 -30.57 23.04 -12.21
N TYR A 311 -30.44 21.88 -12.84
CA TYR A 311 -31.07 20.62 -12.40
C TYR A 311 -30.19 19.73 -11.52
N GLY A 312 -29.04 20.22 -11.12
CA GLY A 312 -28.09 19.50 -10.25
C GLY A 312 -27.12 18.60 -11.00
N SER A 313 -26.52 17.66 -10.26
CA SER A 313 -25.62 16.66 -10.82
C SER A 313 -26.38 15.56 -11.58
N ASN A 314 -25.70 14.98 -12.59
CA ASN A 314 -26.24 13.89 -13.39
C ASN A 314 -25.11 12.96 -13.82
N MET A 315 -25.20 11.67 -13.47
CA MET A 315 -24.14 10.71 -13.71
C MET A 315 -23.76 10.61 -15.20
N LYS A 316 -24.74 10.49 -16.11
CA LYS A 316 -24.47 10.34 -17.54
C LYS A 316 -23.74 11.55 -18.12
N SER A 317 -24.22 12.75 -17.84
CA SER A 317 -23.59 13.99 -18.31
C SER A 317 -22.23 14.21 -17.64
N CYS A 318 -22.06 13.85 -16.36
CA CYS A 318 -20.79 13.89 -15.68
C CYS A 318 -19.77 12.93 -16.30
N ARG A 319 -20.19 11.72 -16.67
CA ARG A 319 -19.32 10.75 -17.39
C ARG A 319 -18.88 11.29 -18.75
N GLU A 320 -19.78 11.92 -19.51
CA GLU A 320 -19.44 12.54 -20.81
C GLU A 320 -18.37 13.64 -20.64
N VAL A 321 -18.45 14.45 -19.58
CA VAL A 321 -17.44 15.46 -19.25
C VAL A 321 -16.13 14.80 -18.78
N SER A 322 -16.20 13.75 -17.99
CA SER A 322 -15.03 12.99 -17.53
C SER A 322 -14.28 12.32 -18.69
N ILE A 323 -14.99 11.74 -19.66
CA ILE A 323 -14.40 11.18 -20.90
C ILE A 323 -13.64 12.26 -21.70
N LYS A 324 -14.21 13.48 -21.78
CA LYS A 324 -13.52 14.60 -22.43
C LYS A 324 -12.28 15.03 -21.66
N ALA A 325 -12.37 15.12 -20.34
CA ALA A 325 -11.22 15.47 -19.49
C ALA A 325 -10.09 14.43 -19.59
N LEU A 326 -10.44 13.14 -19.69
CA LEU A 326 -9.48 12.03 -19.91
C LEU A 326 -8.93 12.00 -21.36
N LYS A 327 -9.52 12.74 -22.30
CA LYS A 327 -9.12 12.73 -23.71
C LYS A 327 -9.15 11.33 -24.34
N VAL A 328 -10.09 10.50 -23.94
CA VAL A 328 -10.19 9.10 -24.39
C VAL A 328 -10.32 9.01 -25.91
N ASN A 329 -11.07 9.94 -26.53
CA ASN A 329 -11.39 9.94 -27.96
C ASN A 329 -10.49 10.87 -28.79
N GLU A 330 -9.59 11.64 -28.17
CA GLU A 330 -8.79 12.67 -28.85
C GLU A 330 -7.44 12.19 -29.33
N SER A 331 -7.00 11.04 -28.82
CA SER A 331 -5.64 10.52 -29.08
C SER A 331 -5.67 9.41 -30.14
N ILE A 332 -4.80 9.54 -31.14
CA ILE A 332 -4.56 8.48 -32.10
C ILE A 332 -3.70 7.42 -31.43
N CYS A 333 -4.29 6.23 -31.22
CA CYS A 333 -3.52 5.07 -30.80
C CYS A 333 -2.64 4.58 -31.97
N THR A 334 -1.36 4.89 -31.93
CA THR A 334 -0.38 4.43 -32.92
C THR A 334 0.15 3.03 -32.61
N SER A 335 -0.17 2.49 -31.44
CA SER A 335 0.21 1.18 -30.96
C SER A 335 -0.97 0.21 -31.02
N MET A 336 -0.74 -1.10 -30.98
CA MET A 336 -1.81 -2.11 -31.15
C MET A 336 -2.97 -1.97 -30.14
N LYS A 337 -2.68 -1.50 -28.92
CA LYS A 337 -3.66 -1.20 -27.87
C LYS A 337 -3.16 -0.04 -27.03
N CYS A 338 -4.02 0.92 -26.74
CA CYS A 338 -3.72 2.07 -25.90
C CYS A 338 -4.71 2.21 -24.76
N THR A 339 -4.26 2.87 -23.71
CA THR A 339 -5.10 3.53 -22.70
C THR A 339 -5.49 4.92 -23.20
N PHE A 340 -6.08 5.75 -22.35
CA PHE A 340 -6.36 7.14 -22.67
C PHE A 340 -5.08 7.94 -22.98
N GLY A 341 -5.21 9.04 -23.69
CA GLY A 341 -4.06 9.86 -24.12
C GLY A 341 -3.17 9.21 -25.19
N GLY A 342 -3.60 8.11 -25.83
CA GLY A 342 -2.81 7.40 -26.85
C GLY A 342 -1.62 6.63 -26.29
N VAL A 343 -1.55 6.43 -24.98
CA VAL A 343 -0.47 5.72 -24.28
C VAL A 343 -0.61 4.22 -24.54
N TRP A 344 0.49 3.57 -24.94
CA TRP A 344 0.51 2.12 -25.08
C TRP A 344 0.16 1.43 -23.75
N ASN A 345 -0.69 0.42 -23.81
CA ASN A 345 -1.21 -0.25 -22.59
C ASN A 345 -0.35 -1.43 -22.10
N GLY A 346 0.89 -1.59 -22.56
CA GLY A 346 1.73 -2.71 -22.15
C GLY A 346 1.43 -4.04 -22.86
N GLY A 347 0.46 -4.07 -23.78
CA GLY A 347 0.03 -5.30 -24.48
C GLY A 347 -1.05 -6.10 -23.74
N GLY A 348 -1.30 -5.84 -22.45
CA GLY A 348 -2.21 -6.61 -21.60
C GLY A 348 -1.60 -7.94 -21.18
N GLY A 349 -2.42 -8.93 -20.88
CA GLY A 349 -1.98 -10.30 -20.56
C GLY A 349 -2.11 -10.67 -19.09
N ASP A 350 -1.37 -11.70 -18.68
CA ASP A 350 -1.58 -12.33 -17.36
C ASP A 350 -1.24 -11.41 -16.18
N GLY A 351 -0.22 -10.54 -16.32
CA GLY A 351 0.15 -9.58 -15.27
C GLY A 351 -0.92 -8.51 -15.00
N GLN A 352 -1.85 -8.29 -15.95
CA GLN A 352 -2.97 -7.35 -15.79
C GLN A 352 -4.25 -8.01 -15.24
N ARG A 353 -4.32 -9.35 -15.16
CA ARG A 353 -5.55 -10.07 -14.76
C ARG A 353 -5.96 -9.80 -13.33
N ASN A 354 -5.01 -9.75 -12.42
CA ASN A 354 -5.23 -9.53 -10.99
C ASN A 354 -4.76 -8.13 -10.63
N LEU A 355 -5.65 -7.14 -10.74
CA LEU A 355 -5.34 -5.76 -10.43
C LEU A 355 -5.58 -5.45 -8.94
N PHE A 356 -4.57 -4.91 -8.30
CA PHE A 356 -4.64 -4.24 -7.01
C PHE A 356 -4.76 -2.74 -7.25
N VAL A 357 -5.79 -2.15 -6.70
CA VAL A 357 -6.21 -0.78 -7.00
C VAL A 357 -6.21 0.00 -5.69
N ALA A 358 -5.33 1.01 -5.58
CA ALA A 358 -4.95 1.62 -4.33
C ALA A 358 -5.39 3.08 -4.18
N SER A 359 -5.05 3.67 -3.05
CA SER A 359 -5.19 5.09 -2.69
C SER A 359 -6.64 5.57 -2.77
N PHE A 360 -6.96 6.61 -3.54
CA PHE A 360 -8.31 7.18 -3.58
C PHE A 360 -9.40 6.22 -4.06
N PHE A 361 -9.07 5.14 -4.75
CA PHE A 361 -10.07 4.11 -5.06
C PHE A 361 -10.59 3.44 -3.79
N PHE A 362 -9.67 3.04 -2.90
CA PHE A 362 -10.05 2.46 -1.62
C PHE A 362 -10.76 3.47 -0.72
N ASP A 363 -10.21 4.69 -0.62
CA ASP A 363 -10.74 5.72 0.28
C ASP A 363 -12.18 6.10 -0.10
N ARG A 364 -12.47 6.34 -1.38
CA ARG A 364 -13.83 6.69 -1.83
C ARG A 364 -14.81 5.53 -1.64
N ALA A 365 -14.40 4.30 -1.96
CA ALA A 365 -15.22 3.11 -1.73
C ALA A 365 -15.61 2.94 -0.25
N ALA A 366 -14.67 3.19 0.66
CA ALA A 366 -14.88 3.14 2.10
C ALA A 366 -15.77 4.29 2.59
N GLU A 367 -15.52 5.51 2.13
CA GLU A 367 -16.25 6.71 2.53
C GLU A 367 -17.74 6.68 2.13
N VAL A 368 -18.05 6.09 0.96
CA VAL A 368 -19.45 5.92 0.52
C VAL A 368 -20.07 4.60 0.98
N GLY A 369 -19.29 3.73 1.61
CA GLY A 369 -19.77 2.57 2.35
C GLY A 369 -20.06 1.32 1.53
N PHE A 370 -19.61 1.21 0.25
CA PHE A 370 -19.76 -0.06 -0.45
C PHE A 370 -18.64 -1.07 -0.13
N ILE A 371 -17.61 -0.65 0.59
CA ILE A 371 -16.68 -1.55 1.29
C ILE A 371 -16.63 -1.21 2.79
N ASN A 372 -16.31 -2.21 3.62
CA ASN A 372 -16.12 -2.03 5.06
C ASN A 372 -14.63 -1.97 5.41
N ALA A 373 -14.06 -0.76 5.38
CA ALA A 373 -12.65 -0.53 5.70
C ALA A 373 -12.26 -0.87 7.16
N THR A 374 -13.22 -0.94 8.08
CA THR A 374 -12.94 -1.35 9.47
C THR A 374 -12.84 -2.87 9.62
N ALA A 375 -13.45 -3.63 8.70
CA ALA A 375 -13.39 -5.08 8.70
C ALA A 375 -12.10 -5.61 8.05
N ALA A 376 -11.66 -4.99 6.94
CA ALA A 376 -10.45 -5.39 6.25
C ALA A 376 -9.86 -4.22 5.43
N PRO A 377 -8.52 -4.12 5.33
CA PRO A 377 -7.85 -3.14 4.49
C PRO A 377 -7.78 -3.56 3.01
N VAL A 378 -8.46 -4.65 2.65
CA VAL A 378 -8.54 -5.21 1.30
C VAL A 378 -9.99 -5.60 1.01
N ALA A 379 -10.48 -5.28 -0.20
CA ALA A 379 -11.81 -5.65 -0.62
C ALA A 379 -11.84 -6.01 -2.12
N LYS A 380 -12.57 -7.06 -2.47
CA LYS A 380 -12.85 -7.41 -3.87
C LYS A 380 -14.10 -6.70 -4.32
N VAL A 381 -13.99 -5.99 -5.43
CA VAL A 381 -15.06 -5.20 -6.03
C VAL A 381 -14.98 -5.29 -7.55
N ARG A 382 -15.93 -4.65 -8.24
CA ARG A 382 -15.94 -4.50 -9.69
C ARG A 382 -16.00 -3.02 -10.05
N PRO A 383 -15.52 -2.57 -11.21
CA PRO A 383 -15.78 -1.20 -11.67
C PRO A 383 -17.27 -0.82 -11.64
N ALA A 384 -18.18 -1.76 -11.91
CA ALA A 384 -19.64 -1.55 -11.83
C ALA A 384 -20.13 -1.16 -10.42
N ASP A 385 -19.41 -1.48 -9.35
CA ASP A 385 -19.77 -1.05 -7.98
C ASP A 385 -19.56 0.46 -7.82
N PHE A 386 -18.49 1.02 -8.44
CA PHE A 386 -18.28 2.47 -8.53
C PHE A 386 -19.37 3.14 -9.37
N GLU A 387 -19.83 2.50 -10.46
CA GLU A 387 -20.93 3.01 -11.28
C GLU A 387 -22.22 3.15 -10.45
N SER A 388 -22.55 2.12 -9.69
CA SER A 388 -23.73 2.12 -8.82
C SER A 388 -23.64 3.17 -7.73
N ALA A 389 -22.48 3.31 -7.08
CA ALA A 389 -22.24 4.34 -6.07
C ALA A 389 -22.27 5.76 -6.69
N ALA A 390 -21.76 5.93 -7.90
CA ALA A 390 -21.79 7.18 -8.63
C ALA A 390 -23.22 7.60 -8.96
N GLN A 391 -24.06 6.68 -9.44
CA GLN A 391 -25.47 6.94 -9.70
C GLN A 391 -26.18 7.50 -8.44
N ASP A 392 -26.00 6.81 -7.32
CA ASP A 392 -26.60 7.18 -6.04
C ASP A 392 -26.09 8.54 -5.52
N ALA A 393 -24.78 8.79 -5.62
CA ALA A 393 -24.19 10.06 -5.22
C ALA A 393 -24.62 11.24 -6.10
N CYS A 394 -24.71 11.04 -7.43
CA CYS A 394 -25.13 12.08 -8.36
C CYS A 394 -26.61 12.47 -8.22
N GLU A 395 -27.46 11.57 -7.74
CA GLU A 395 -28.88 11.82 -7.46
C GLU A 395 -29.10 12.48 -6.09
N THR A 396 -28.08 12.55 -5.24
CA THR A 396 -28.15 13.08 -3.89
C THR A 396 -27.77 14.56 -3.85
N GLY A 397 -28.65 15.45 -3.37
CA GLY A 397 -28.32 16.85 -3.12
C GLY A 397 -27.34 17.05 -1.97
N LEU A 398 -26.66 18.20 -1.92
CA LEU A 398 -25.60 18.46 -0.93
C LEU A 398 -26.10 18.35 0.51
N GLU A 399 -27.30 18.81 0.83
CA GLU A 399 -27.84 18.75 2.20
C GLU A 399 -28.13 17.30 2.63
N ASP A 400 -28.71 16.50 1.72
CA ASP A 400 -28.96 15.08 1.99
C ASP A 400 -27.64 14.29 2.07
N ALA A 401 -26.67 14.66 1.24
CA ALA A 401 -25.34 14.05 1.22
C ALA A 401 -24.59 14.21 2.55
N LYS A 402 -24.76 15.33 3.28
CA LYS A 402 -24.17 15.55 4.61
C LYS A 402 -24.62 14.52 5.63
N SER A 403 -25.87 14.09 5.55
CA SER A 403 -26.45 13.09 6.46
C SER A 403 -26.19 11.65 5.98
N LYS A 404 -26.12 11.43 4.67
CA LYS A 404 -25.95 10.11 4.06
C LYS A 404 -24.50 9.65 4.06
N TYR A 405 -23.56 10.53 3.71
CA TYR A 405 -22.12 10.22 3.55
C TYR A 405 -21.28 10.86 4.67
N THR A 406 -21.57 10.48 5.91
CA THR A 406 -20.93 11.06 7.11
C THR A 406 -19.43 10.84 7.21
N SER A 407 -18.89 9.86 6.47
CA SER A 407 -17.45 9.58 6.42
C SER A 407 -16.71 10.45 5.40
N VAL A 408 -17.42 11.12 4.49
CA VAL A 408 -16.84 12.05 3.52
C VAL A 408 -16.61 13.40 4.17
N SER A 409 -15.40 13.97 4.05
CA SER A 409 -15.14 15.30 4.59
C SER A 409 -15.99 16.37 3.90
N ALA A 410 -16.37 17.41 4.64
CA ALA A 410 -17.20 18.50 4.14
C ALA A 410 -16.63 19.15 2.86
N ASP A 411 -15.30 19.28 2.77
CA ASP A 411 -14.61 19.86 1.61
C ASP A 411 -14.67 18.97 0.37
N ASN A 412 -14.82 17.65 0.53
CA ASN A 412 -14.91 16.69 -0.56
C ASN A 412 -16.34 16.41 -0.99
N LEU A 413 -17.29 16.61 -0.10
CA LEU A 413 -18.68 16.23 -0.31
C LEU A 413 -19.30 16.84 -1.61
N PRO A 414 -19.07 18.11 -1.96
CA PRO A 414 -19.59 18.70 -3.20
C PRO A 414 -19.16 18.00 -4.47
N TYR A 415 -18.00 17.30 -4.42
CA TYR A 415 -17.35 16.64 -5.55
C TYR A 415 -17.56 15.12 -5.56
N LEU A 416 -18.41 14.58 -4.67
CA LEU A 416 -18.54 13.13 -4.52
C LEU A 416 -19.05 12.43 -5.77
N CYS A 417 -20.07 13.01 -6.44
CA CYS A 417 -20.53 12.53 -7.75
C CYS A 417 -19.39 12.52 -8.77
N MET A 418 -18.63 13.62 -8.86
CA MET A 418 -17.46 13.75 -9.74
C MET A 418 -16.42 12.68 -9.50
N ASP A 419 -16.05 12.47 -8.25
CA ASP A 419 -15.01 11.52 -7.86
C ASP A 419 -15.36 10.08 -8.25
N LEU A 420 -16.57 9.64 -7.95
CA LEU A 420 -17.02 8.27 -8.23
C LEU A 420 -17.21 8.04 -9.73
N VAL A 421 -17.81 9.01 -10.45
CA VAL A 421 -17.94 8.96 -11.92
C VAL A 421 -16.57 8.90 -12.57
N TYR A 422 -15.63 9.74 -12.11
CA TYR A 422 -14.26 9.76 -12.61
C TYR A 422 -13.55 8.42 -12.39
N GLN A 423 -13.65 7.85 -11.20
CA GLN A 423 -13.03 6.56 -10.88
C GLN A 423 -13.58 5.44 -11.77
N PHE A 424 -14.89 5.37 -11.97
CA PHE A 424 -15.50 4.42 -12.89
C PHE A 424 -15.02 4.64 -14.33
N THR A 425 -15.06 5.89 -14.82
CA THR A 425 -14.65 6.27 -16.17
C THR A 425 -13.17 5.96 -16.41
N LEU A 426 -12.31 6.24 -15.44
CA LEU A 426 -10.88 5.96 -15.50
C LEU A 426 -10.60 4.46 -15.65
N LEU A 427 -11.28 3.62 -14.85
CA LEU A 427 -11.11 2.17 -14.93
C LEU A 427 -11.61 1.60 -16.26
N VAL A 428 -12.81 2.00 -16.68
CA VAL A 428 -13.51 1.38 -17.83
C VAL A 428 -13.11 2.03 -19.16
N ASP A 429 -13.29 3.34 -19.28
CA ASP A 429 -13.02 4.05 -20.53
C ASP A 429 -11.54 4.41 -20.69
N GLY A 430 -10.84 4.66 -19.56
CA GLY A 430 -9.43 5.01 -19.54
C GLY A 430 -8.51 3.80 -19.69
N PHE A 431 -8.61 2.84 -18.78
CA PHE A 431 -7.75 1.65 -18.79
C PHE A 431 -8.33 0.45 -19.53
N GLY A 432 -9.58 0.50 -19.97
CA GLY A 432 -10.24 -0.56 -20.71
C GLY A 432 -10.53 -1.81 -19.89
N ILE A 433 -10.72 -1.67 -18.57
CA ILE A 433 -11.07 -2.76 -17.67
C ILE A 433 -12.56 -3.07 -17.85
N ASP A 434 -12.90 -4.37 -17.99
CA ASP A 434 -14.29 -4.79 -18.08
C ASP A 434 -15.06 -4.36 -16.83
N PRO A 435 -16.24 -3.72 -16.93
CA PRO A 435 -17.04 -3.32 -15.78
C PRO A 435 -17.35 -4.45 -14.79
N GLN A 436 -17.36 -5.71 -15.23
CA GLN A 436 -17.63 -6.88 -14.42
C GLN A 436 -16.36 -7.62 -13.97
N GLN A 437 -15.18 -7.19 -14.40
CA GLN A 437 -13.91 -7.77 -13.94
C GLN A 437 -13.73 -7.52 -12.45
N GLU A 438 -13.43 -8.60 -11.67
CA GLU A 438 -13.05 -8.45 -10.27
C GLU A 438 -11.70 -7.75 -10.15
N ILE A 439 -11.63 -6.71 -9.34
CA ILE A 439 -10.42 -5.99 -8.94
C ILE A 439 -10.30 -6.00 -7.42
N THR A 440 -9.11 -5.81 -6.90
CA THR A 440 -8.85 -5.80 -5.46
C THR A 440 -8.52 -4.39 -5.01
N LEU A 441 -9.42 -3.75 -4.27
CA LEU A 441 -9.09 -2.51 -3.57
C LEU A 441 -8.16 -2.80 -2.40
N VAL A 442 -7.10 -2.02 -2.26
CA VAL A 442 -6.08 -2.25 -1.23
C VAL A 442 -5.65 -0.95 -0.55
N LYS A 443 -5.55 -0.99 0.76
CA LYS A 443 -4.92 0.05 1.58
C LYS A 443 -3.66 -0.49 2.25
N GLN A 444 -3.75 -1.69 2.78
CA GLN A 444 -2.64 -2.40 3.43
C GLN A 444 -2.68 -3.86 3.01
N VAL A 445 -1.53 -4.50 2.96
CA VAL A 445 -1.38 -5.95 2.71
C VAL A 445 -0.96 -6.63 3.99
N GLU A 446 -1.55 -7.78 4.30
CA GLU A 446 -1.15 -8.61 5.42
C GLU A 446 0.17 -9.31 5.09
N TYR A 447 1.16 -9.14 5.97
CA TYR A 447 2.46 -9.79 5.91
C TYR A 447 2.86 -10.24 7.31
N GLN A 448 3.14 -11.54 7.51
CA GLN A 448 3.52 -12.11 8.82
C GLN A 448 2.57 -11.73 9.97
N ASN A 449 1.25 -11.78 9.75
CA ASN A 449 0.19 -11.41 10.70
C ASN A 449 0.21 -9.91 11.12
N SER A 450 0.78 -9.05 10.32
CA SER A 450 0.76 -7.59 10.48
C SER A 450 0.38 -6.93 9.17
N PHE A 451 -0.16 -5.72 9.23
CA PHE A 451 -0.52 -4.96 8.05
C PHE A 451 0.56 -3.94 7.70
N VAL A 452 0.92 -3.87 6.43
CA VAL A 452 1.89 -2.92 5.85
C VAL A 452 1.20 -2.12 4.76
N GLU A 453 1.46 -0.82 4.68
CA GLU A 453 0.82 0.05 3.70
C GLU A 453 1.19 -0.37 2.26
N ALA A 454 0.18 -0.45 1.41
CA ALA A 454 0.33 -0.81 0.00
C ALA A 454 0.70 0.44 -0.80
N ALA A 455 1.91 0.96 -0.60
CA ALA A 455 2.40 2.18 -1.22
C ALA A 455 3.89 2.06 -1.59
N TRP A 456 4.36 2.90 -2.49
CA TRP A 456 5.70 2.88 -3.07
C TRP A 456 6.89 2.91 -2.07
N PRO A 457 6.79 3.48 -0.83
CA PRO A 457 7.94 3.63 0.05
C PRO A 457 8.66 2.32 0.42
N LEU A 458 7.94 1.20 0.58
CA LEU A 458 8.59 -0.08 0.87
C LEU A 458 9.43 -0.56 -0.30
N GLY A 459 8.98 -0.40 -1.55
CA GLY A 459 9.76 -0.73 -2.74
C GLY A 459 11.06 0.07 -2.81
N SER A 460 10.99 1.37 -2.53
CA SER A 460 12.17 2.25 -2.43
C SER A 460 13.09 1.86 -1.26
N ALA A 461 12.53 1.44 -0.12
CA ALA A 461 13.30 0.97 1.02
C ALA A 461 14.08 -0.31 0.69
N LEU A 462 13.44 -1.28 0.03
CA LEU A 462 14.09 -2.50 -0.44
C LEU A 462 15.28 -2.20 -1.37
N GLU A 463 15.13 -1.25 -2.29
CA GLU A 463 16.22 -0.85 -3.17
C GLU A 463 17.40 -0.25 -2.41
N VAL A 464 17.16 0.65 -1.46
CA VAL A 464 18.25 1.38 -0.78
C VAL A 464 19.03 0.53 0.23
N VAL A 465 18.45 -0.59 0.72
CA VAL A 465 19.10 -1.52 1.66
C VAL A 465 19.67 -2.77 1.00
N SER A 466 19.35 -3.03 -0.29
CA SER A 466 19.90 -4.14 -1.10
C SER A 466 21.36 -3.90 -1.52
#